data_1def2c68c6c5cc249170dc0adcdd6e14
#
_entry.id   1def2c68c6c5cc249170dc0adcdd6e14
#
_cell.length_a   1.000
_cell.length_b   1.000
_cell.length_c   1.000
_cell.angle_alpha   90.00
_cell.angle_beta   90.00
_cell.angle_gamma   90.00
#
_symmetry.space_group_name_H-M   'P 1'
#
loop_
_entity.id
_entity.type
_entity.pdbx_description
1 polymer ?
#
loop_
_entity_poly.entity_id
_entity_poly.type
_entity_poly.pdbx_seq_one_letter_code
_entity_poly.pdbx_strand_id
1 'polypeptide(L)'
;MENLFNLNGKIALVTGGSRGIGAMIAEGFVRNGVKTYISSRKSDPCDKKARELSKYGECISIPADLTDMSEMDKLVTKIKDKETKLNILVNNAGAAWGASFDDFPEIGWDKVMDTNVKSVFFLTQKLVDILEASASTSDPSRIINIGSIDGLGIPRAETYSYPASKAAVHQLTKVLANRLANRNINVNAIAPGPFESNMMAHTLEEYGEQIKSSVPRGRIGVPEDMAGASIFLSSRASSYITGSIIPVDGGSLISRRHME
;
A
#
# COMPACT_ATOMS: atom_id res chain seq x y z
N MET A 1 -8.24 -18.15 -21.40
CA MET A 1 -8.23 -17.60 -20.01
C MET A 1 -7.02 -18.10 -19.17
N GLU A 2 -6.03 -18.67 -19.83
CA GLU A 2 -4.83 -19.15 -19.15
C GLU A 2 -4.00 -18.00 -18.58
N ASN A 3 -3.36 -18.25 -17.44
CA ASN A 3 -2.39 -17.35 -16.81
C ASN A 3 -2.91 -15.96 -16.40
N LEU A 4 -4.20 -15.82 -16.05
CA LEU A 4 -4.78 -14.54 -15.63
C LEU A 4 -4.05 -13.90 -14.43
N PHE A 5 -3.56 -14.72 -13.50
CA PHE A 5 -2.88 -14.24 -12.27
C PHE A 5 -1.35 -14.23 -12.39
N ASN A 6 -0.79 -14.53 -13.56
CA ASN A 6 0.65 -14.55 -13.76
C ASN A 6 1.24 -13.13 -13.67
N LEU A 7 2.25 -12.98 -12.82
CA LEU A 7 3.00 -11.72 -12.64
C LEU A 7 4.47 -11.85 -13.10
N ASN A 8 4.89 -13.03 -13.56
CA ASN A 8 6.28 -13.27 -13.89
C ASN A 8 6.83 -12.24 -14.90
N GLY A 9 8.01 -11.70 -14.62
CA GLY A 9 8.67 -10.68 -15.46
C GLY A 9 8.15 -9.26 -15.32
N LYS A 10 7.16 -9.00 -14.45
CA LYS A 10 6.75 -7.64 -14.09
C LYS A 10 7.75 -6.98 -13.15
N ILE A 11 7.75 -5.65 -13.13
CA ILE A 11 8.59 -4.82 -12.28
C ILE A 11 7.67 -4.03 -11.34
N ALA A 12 7.95 -4.05 -10.04
CA ALA A 12 7.18 -3.36 -9.02
C ALA A 12 8.03 -2.45 -8.13
N LEU A 13 7.44 -1.35 -7.69
CA LEU A 13 7.93 -0.56 -6.55
C LEU A 13 6.91 -0.67 -5.41
N VAL A 14 7.38 -1.04 -4.21
CA VAL A 14 6.57 -1.08 -2.98
C VAL A 14 7.16 -0.12 -1.95
N THR A 15 6.45 0.97 -1.67
CA THR A 15 6.86 1.91 -0.62
C THR A 15 6.48 1.40 0.77
N GLY A 16 7.27 1.69 1.79
CA GLY A 16 7.09 1.10 3.12
C GLY A 16 7.34 -0.42 3.14
N GLY A 17 8.12 -0.96 2.17
CA GLY A 17 8.29 -2.39 1.93
C GLY A 17 9.18 -3.14 2.92
N SER A 18 9.76 -2.45 3.91
CA SER A 18 10.69 -3.08 4.87
C SER A 18 10.01 -3.89 5.98
N ARG A 19 8.71 -3.70 6.21
CA ARG A 19 7.95 -4.34 7.30
C ARG A 19 6.43 -4.27 7.08
N GLY A 20 5.67 -4.99 7.92
CA GLY A 20 4.20 -4.97 7.93
C GLY A 20 3.60 -5.27 6.56
N ILE A 21 2.51 -4.60 6.22
CA ILE A 21 1.74 -4.78 4.99
C ILE A 21 2.62 -4.66 3.73
N GLY A 22 3.51 -3.66 3.69
CA GLY A 22 4.41 -3.50 2.54
C GLY A 22 5.36 -4.68 2.34
N ALA A 23 5.87 -5.28 3.42
CA ALA A 23 6.71 -6.47 3.32
C ALA A 23 5.90 -7.71 2.89
N MET A 24 4.66 -7.86 3.36
CA MET A 24 3.75 -8.93 2.94
C MET A 24 3.48 -8.86 1.42
N ILE A 25 3.22 -7.66 0.91
CA ILE A 25 3.02 -7.42 -0.52
C ILE A 25 4.30 -7.72 -1.31
N ALA A 26 5.44 -7.18 -0.86
CA ALA A 26 6.72 -7.37 -1.54
C ALA A 26 7.11 -8.85 -1.59
N GLU A 27 6.91 -9.62 -0.51
CA GLU A 27 7.14 -11.05 -0.50
C GLU A 27 6.23 -11.79 -1.48
N GLY A 28 4.93 -11.46 -1.49
CA GLY A 28 3.99 -12.02 -2.46
C GLY A 28 4.42 -11.77 -3.91
N PHE A 29 4.90 -10.58 -4.22
CA PHE A 29 5.38 -10.24 -5.55
C PHE A 29 6.66 -11.01 -5.93
N VAL A 30 7.67 -10.99 -5.05
CA VAL A 30 8.95 -11.68 -5.30
C VAL A 30 8.73 -13.16 -5.55
N ARG A 31 7.89 -13.84 -4.73
CA ARG A 31 7.56 -15.26 -4.87
C ARG A 31 6.78 -15.59 -6.16
N ASN A 32 6.16 -14.57 -6.78
CA ASN A 32 5.46 -14.70 -8.06
C ASN A 32 6.28 -14.16 -9.26
N GLY A 33 7.61 -14.08 -9.12
CA GLY A 33 8.53 -13.75 -10.21
C GLY A 33 8.52 -12.26 -10.62
N VAL A 34 8.06 -11.38 -9.72
CA VAL A 34 8.12 -9.92 -9.92
C VAL A 34 9.46 -9.39 -9.44
N LYS A 35 10.21 -8.70 -10.31
CA LYS A 35 11.34 -7.88 -9.87
C LYS A 35 10.84 -6.74 -9.00
N THR A 36 11.16 -6.75 -7.71
CA THR A 36 10.53 -5.87 -6.73
C THR A 36 11.54 -4.91 -6.12
N TYR A 37 11.30 -3.63 -6.29
CA TYR A 37 11.97 -2.57 -5.56
C TYR A 37 11.19 -2.30 -4.28
N ILE A 38 11.88 -2.22 -3.14
CA ILE A 38 11.29 -1.79 -1.87
C ILE A 38 11.96 -0.49 -1.40
N SER A 39 11.16 0.41 -0.85
CA SER A 39 11.65 1.67 -0.28
C SER A 39 11.11 1.86 1.13
N SER A 40 11.93 2.40 2.01
CA SER A 40 11.57 2.88 3.35
C SER A 40 12.59 3.88 3.84
N ARG A 41 12.24 4.71 4.84
CA ARG A 41 13.12 5.77 5.36
C ARG A 41 14.44 5.27 5.94
N LYS A 42 14.45 4.14 6.65
CA LYS A 42 15.63 3.58 7.29
C LYS A 42 16.30 2.59 6.36
N SER A 43 17.58 2.80 6.03
CA SER A 43 18.36 1.95 5.13
C SER A 43 18.49 0.53 5.67
N ASP A 44 18.98 0.37 6.91
CA ASP A 44 19.31 -0.95 7.46
C ASP A 44 18.13 -1.93 7.44
N PRO A 45 16.89 -1.59 7.94
CA PRO A 45 15.75 -2.47 7.83
C PRO A 45 15.30 -2.73 6.38
N CYS A 46 15.47 -1.74 5.47
CA CYS A 46 15.13 -1.89 4.06
C CYS A 46 16.07 -2.87 3.37
N ASP A 47 17.38 -2.69 3.56
CA ASP A 47 18.41 -3.54 3.00
C ASP A 47 18.35 -4.97 3.55
N LYS A 48 18.08 -5.11 4.86
CA LYS A 48 17.87 -6.42 5.48
C LYS A 48 16.70 -7.15 4.86
N LYS A 49 15.54 -6.46 4.70
CA LYS A 49 14.35 -7.06 4.10
C LYS A 49 14.58 -7.44 2.63
N ALA A 50 15.24 -6.58 1.85
CA ALA A 50 15.59 -6.91 0.48
C ALA A 50 16.45 -8.19 0.38
N ARG A 51 17.49 -8.31 1.23
CA ARG A 51 18.31 -9.53 1.29
C ARG A 51 17.52 -10.78 1.69
N GLU A 52 16.59 -10.66 2.62
CA GLU A 52 15.71 -11.77 3.03
C GLU A 52 14.83 -12.22 1.86
N LEU A 53 14.22 -11.32 1.14
CA LEU A 53 13.33 -11.59 0.03
C LEU A 53 14.08 -12.06 -1.23
N SER A 54 15.34 -11.65 -1.39
CA SER A 54 16.19 -12.08 -2.52
C SER A 54 16.49 -13.58 -2.54
N LYS A 55 16.14 -14.31 -1.48
CA LYS A 55 16.18 -15.78 -1.46
C LYS A 55 15.11 -16.42 -2.34
N TYR A 56 14.06 -15.67 -2.68
CA TYR A 56 12.90 -16.14 -3.44
C TYR A 56 12.81 -15.57 -4.85
N GLY A 57 13.52 -14.48 -5.14
CA GLY A 57 13.50 -13.80 -6.42
C GLY A 57 14.21 -12.44 -6.32
N GLU A 58 14.12 -11.60 -7.33
CA GLU A 58 14.84 -10.31 -7.36
C GLU A 58 14.14 -9.26 -6.49
N CYS A 59 14.79 -8.85 -5.39
CA CYS A 59 14.34 -7.80 -4.50
C CYS A 59 15.46 -6.79 -4.24
N ILE A 60 15.20 -5.51 -4.51
CA ILE A 60 16.18 -4.43 -4.46
C ILE A 60 15.71 -3.35 -3.50
N SER A 61 16.57 -2.93 -2.58
CA SER A 61 16.32 -1.83 -1.65
C SER A 61 16.74 -0.49 -2.26
N ILE A 62 15.86 0.51 -2.14
CA ILE A 62 16.17 1.92 -2.42
C ILE A 62 15.59 2.77 -1.27
N PRO A 63 16.34 2.98 -0.18
CA PRO A 63 15.87 3.80 0.94
C PRO A 63 15.62 5.25 0.52
N ALA A 64 14.48 5.81 1.00
CA ALA A 64 14.12 7.22 0.81
C ALA A 64 13.06 7.64 1.84
N ASP A 65 13.13 8.89 2.30
CA ASP A 65 12.01 9.56 2.98
C ASP A 65 11.12 10.23 1.92
N LEU A 66 9.91 9.72 1.76
CA LEU A 66 8.97 10.21 0.76
C LEU A 66 8.29 11.54 1.14
N THR A 67 8.53 12.05 2.34
CA THR A 67 8.11 13.40 2.74
C THR A 67 9.11 14.46 2.30
N ASP A 68 10.35 14.07 2.00
CA ASP A 68 11.38 14.90 1.39
C ASP A 68 11.34 14.73 -0.14
N MET A 69 10.99 15.82 -0.85
CA MET A 69 10.89 15.81 -2.30
C MET A 69 12.23 15.52 -2.99
N SER A 70 13.36 15.92 -2.39
CA SER A 70 14.69 15.65 -2.96
C SER A 70 15.08 14.17 -2.84
N GLU A 71 14.72 13.51 -1.74
CA GLU A 71 14.92 12.07 -1.58
C GLU A 71 13.97 11.27 -2.49
N MET A 72 12.73 11.73 -2.67
CA MET A 72 11.81 11.16 -3.64
C MET A 72 12.36 11.26 -5.06
N ASP A 73 12.94 12.40 -5.45
CA ASP A 73 13.57 12.57 -6.76
C ASP A 73 14.76 11.61 -6.96
N LYS A 74 15.59 11.43 -5.93
CA LYS A 74 16.68 10.44 -5.97
C LYS A 74 16.18 9.00 -6.11
N LEU A 75 15.09 8.64 -5.43
CA LEU A 75 14.44 7.34 -5.58
C LEU A 75 13.96 7.13 -7.03
N VAL A 76 13.24 8.10 -7.57
CA VAL A 76 12.71 8.06 -8.94
C VAL A 76 13.84 7.95 -9.96
N THR A 77 14.89 8.76 -9.83
CA THR A 77 16.08 8.71 -10.69
C THR A 77 16.73 7.32 -10.66
N LYS A 78 16.98 6.78 -9.47
CA LYS A 78 17.58 5.44 -9.33
C LYS A 78 16.74 4.32 -9.98
N ILE A 79 15.42 4.45 -10.01
CA ILE A 79 14.56 3.50 -10.69
C ILE A 79 14.66 3.71 -12.20
N LYS A 80 14.53 4.95 -12.68
CA LYS A 80 14.59 5.28 -14.12
C LYS A 80 15.95 4.99 -14.76
N ASP A 81 17.04 5.06 -14.00
CA ASP A 81 18.37 4.68 -14.46
C ASP A 81 18.51 3.16 -14.70
N LYS A 82 17.69 2.36 -14.01
CA LYS A 82 17.74 0.89 -14.08
C LYS A 82 16.63 0.30 -14.94
N GLU A 83 15.49 0.97 -15.02
CA GLU A 83 14.28 0.47 -15.62
C GLU A 83 13.66 1.47 -16.59
N THR A 84 13.41 1.02 -17.82
CA THR A 84 12.68 1.81 -18.83
C THR A 84 11.16 1.75 -18.64
N LYS A 85 10.67 0.84 -17.79
CA LYS A 85 9.25 0.59 -17.54
C LYS A 85 9.01 0.15 -16.09
N LEU A 86 7.83 0.44 -15.56
CA LEU A 86 7.35 -0.01 -14.26
C LEU A 86 5.93 -0.55 -14.41
N ASN A 87 5.68 -1.79 -14.04
CA ASN A 87 4.35 -2.38 -14.19
C ASN A 87 3.42 -2.10 -13.00
N ILE A 88 3.98 -2.02 -11.79
CA ILE A 88 3.22 -1.95 -10.54
C ILE A 88 3.87 -0.92 -9.62
N LEU A 89 3.06 0.04 -9.15
CA LEU A 89 3.40 0.94 -8.05
C LEU A 89 2.48 0.67 -6.87
N VAL A 90 3.06 0.33 -5.71
CA VAL A 90 2.30 0.20 -4.46
C VAL A 90 2.67 1.34 -3.52
N ASN A 91 1.74 2.26 -3.34
CA ASN A 91 1.83 3.35 -2.38
C ASN A 91 1.36 2.85 -1.02
N ASN A 92 2.29 2.26 -0.25
CA ASN A 92 1.99 1.69 1.07
C ASN A 92 2.66 2.45 2.22
N ALA A 93 3.71 3.24 1.98
CA ALA A 93 4.31 4.06 3.05
C ALA A 93 3.23 4.86 3.78
N GLY A 94 3.24 4.81 5.11
CA GLY A 94 2.22 5.46 5.90
C GLY A 94 2.67 5.74 7.32
N ALA A 95 2.01 6.72 7.95
CA ALA A 95 2.17 7.12 9.33
C ALA A 95 0.80 7.26 10.00
N ALA A 96 0.77 7.09 11.32
CA ALA A 96 -0.35 7.43 12.17
C ALA A 96 0.16 8.30 13.32
N TRP A 97 -0.74 9.06 13.92
CA TRP A 97 -0.50 9.83 15.13
C TRP A 97 -1.73 9.77 16.02
N GLY A 98 -1.53 9.44 17.29
CA GLY A 98 -2.59 9.39 18.29
C GLY A 98 -2.33 10.46 19.36
N ALA A 99 -3.35 11.22 19.72
CA ALA A 99 -3.39 12.15 20.82
C ALA A 99 -4.86 12.48 21.14
N SER A 100 -5.14 12.99 22.35
CA SER A 100 -6.47 13.49 22.70
C SER A 100 -6.90 14.61 21.74
N PHE A 101 -8.20 14.83 21.63
CA PHE A 101 -8.73 15.88 20.76
C PHE A 101 -8.20 17.26 21.14
N ASP A 102 -8.18 17.57 22.42
CA ASP A 102 -7.79 18.89 22.93
C ASP A 102 -6.28 19.16 22.79
N ASP A 103 -5.45 18.12 22.75
CA ASP A 103 -3.99 18.20 22.70
C ASP A 103 -3.39 17.72 21.37
N PHE A 104 -4.19 17.55 20.31
CA PHE A 104 -3.71 17.00 19.05
C PHE A 104 -2.75 17.99 18.36
N PRO A 105 -1.44 17.64 18.20
CA PRO A 105 -0.44 18.59 17.73
C PRO A 105 -0.43 18.72 16.20
N GLU A 106 -0.23 19.95 15.70
CA GLU A 106 -0.11 20.26 14.28
C GLU A 106 0.98 19.42 13.58
N ILE A 107 2.12 19.22 14.22
CA ILE A 107 3.22 18.38 13.67
C ILE A 107 2.77 16.93 13.44
N GLY A 108 1.86 16.40 14.27
CA GLY A 108 1.28 15.07 14.11
C GLY A 108 0.34 15.01 12.91
N TRP A 109 -0.43 16.09 12.69
CA TRP A 109 -1.31 16.25 11.54
C TRP A 109 -0.50 16.29 10.23
N ASP A 110 0.46 17.20 10.14
CA ASP A 110 1.28 17.42 8.95
C ASP A 110 2.07 16.16 8.58
N LYS A 111 2.70 15.52 9.55
CA LYS A 111 3.42 14.25 9.32
C LYS A 111 2.55 13.18 8.69
N VAL A 112 1.31 13.05 9.14
CA VAL A 112 0.38 12.06 8.60
C VAL A 112 -0.07 12.44 7.19
N MET A 113 -0.43 13.70 6.96
CA MET A 113 -0.88 14.17 5.65
C MET A 113 0.25 14.15 4.61
N ASP A 114 1.45 14.58 4.97
CA ASP A 114 2.61 14.55 4.08
C ASP A 114 2.98 13.10 3.69
N THR A 115 2.99 12.18 4.69
CA THR A 115 3.34 10.78 4.43
C THR A 115 2.24 10.05 3.66
N ASN A 116 0.97 10.19 4.06
CA ASN A 116 -0.10 9.33 3.57
C ASN A 116 -0.76 9.85 2.29
N VAL A 117 -0.75 11.17 2.05
CA VAL A 117 -1.49 11.79 0.94
C VAL A 117 -0.55 12.44 -0.08
N LYS A 118 0.26 13.41 0.38
CA LYS A 118 1.14 14.19 -0.49
C LYS A 118 2.17 13.29 -1.20
N SER A 119 2.81 12.38 -0.46
CA SER A 119 3.78 11.44 -1.03
C SER A 119 3.16 10.55 -2.10
N VAL A 120 1.93 10.07 -1.89
CA VAL A 120 1.20 9.21 -2.84
C VAL A 120 0.98 9.94 -4.18
N PHE A 121 0.54 11.20 -4.11
CA PHE A 121 0.31 11.98 -5.32
C PHE A 121 1.59 12.25 -6.08
N PHE A 122 2.61 12.81 -5.42
CA PHE A 122 3.83 13.23 -6.11
C PHE A 122 4.68 12.04 -6.59
N LEU A 123 4.76 10.94 -5.85
CA LEU A 123 5.46 9.75 -6.33
C LEU A 123 4.76 9.16 -7.57
N THR A 124 3.44 9.10 -7.56
CA THR A 124 2.66 8.67 -8.72
C THR A 124 2.93 9.57 -9.93
N GLN A 125 2.90 10.90 -9.73
CA GLN A 125 3.16 11.88 -10.79
C GLN A 125 4.56 11.71 -11.40
N LYS A 126 5.57 11.48 -10.57
CA LYS A 126 6.98 11.34 -11.01
C LYS A 126 7.28 10.03 -11.74
N LEU A 127 6.47 8.97 -11.51
CA LEU A 127 6.66 7.65 -12.11
C LEU A 127 5.66 7.33 -13.23
N VAL A 128 4.75 8.24 -13.54
CA VAL A 128 3.63 7.98 -14.44
C VAL A 128 4.10 7.67 -15.88
N ASP A 129 5.21 8.25 -16.33
CA ASP A 129 5.79 8.03 -17.65
C ASP A 129 6.29 6.59 -17.85
N ILE A 130 7.01 6.03 -16.86
CA ILE A 130 7.50 4.65 -16.93
C ILE A 130 6.40 3.62 -16.61
N LEU A 131 5.33 4.01 -15.90
CA LEU A 131 4.11 3.20 -15.76
C LEU A 131 3.39 3.12 -17.13
N GLU A 132 3.22 4.23 -17.82
CA GLU A 132 2.63 4.26 -19.15
C GLU A 132 3.46 3.47 -20.17
N ALA A 133 4.78 3.55 -20.10
CA ALA A 133 5.70 2.80 -20.99
C ALA A 133 5.55 1.26 -20.84
N SER A 134 5.03 0.77 -19.72
CA SER A 134 4.77 -0.67 -19.54
C SER A 134 3.34 -1.07 -19.87
N ALA A 135 2.44 -0.11 -20.10
CA ALA A 135 1.00 -0.33 -20.16
C ALA A 135 0.52 -0.72 -21.56
N SER A 136 -0.52 -1.55 -21.59
CA SER A 136 -1.28 -1.82 -22.81
C SER A 136 -2.76 -1.99 -22.48
N THR A 137 -3.61 -1.96 -23.49
CA THR A 137 -5.07 -2.18 -23.29
C THR A 137 -5.35 -3.58 -22.73
N SER A 138 -4.59 -4.60 -23.11
CA SER A 138 -4.79 -5.97 -22.64
C SER A 138 -4.13 -6.26 -21.28
N ASP A 139 -3.11 -5.50 -20.90
CA ASP A 139 -2.43 -5.58 -19.60
C ASP A 139 -2.01 -4.18 -19.14
N PRO A 140 -2.94 -3.40 -18.58
CA PRO A 140 -2.66 -2.08 -18.05
C PRO A 140 -1.58 -2.10 -16.96
N SER A 141 -0.91 -0.99 -16.70
CA SER A 141 -0.11 -0.83 -15.48
C SER A 141 -1.00 -0.64 -14.26
N ARG A 142 -0.46 -0.89 -13.09
CA ARG A 142 -1.21 -0.89 -11.83
C ARG A 142 -0.63 0.08 -10.82
N ILE A 143 -1.50 0.90 -10.24
CA ILE A 143 -1.22 1.66 -9.02
C ILE A 143 -2.14 1.13 -7.94
N ILE A 144 -1.56 0.66 -6.84
CA ILE A 144 -2.28 0.17 -5.67
C ILE A 144 -1.97 1.10 -4.51
N ASN A 145 -2.97 1.84 -4.06
CA ASN A 145 -2.85 2.69 -2.88
C ASN A 145 -3.31 1.92 -1.64
N ILE A 146 -2.52 1.94 -0.58
CA ILE A 146 -2.91 1.31 0.68
C ILE A 146 -3.66 2.33 1.54
N GLY A 147 -4.98 2.19 1.50
CA GLY A 147 -5.92 2.92 2.35
C GLY A 147 -6.00 2.37 3.77
N SER A 148 -7.21 2.34 4.31
CA SER A 148 -7.59 1.69 5.58
C SER A 148 -9.11 1.60 5.65
N ILE A 149 -9.65 0.64 6.39
CA ILE A 149 -11.07 0.65 6.79
C ILE A 149 -11.42 1.89 7.61
N ASP A 150 -10.44 2.50 8.31
CA ASP A 150 -10.62 3.75 9.05
C ASP A 150 -10.90 4.96 8.14
N GLY A 151 -10.55 4.87 6.86
CA GLY A 151 -10.95 5.86 5.85
C GLY A 151 -12.34 5.62 5.26
N LEU A 152 -13.01 4.52 5.62
CA LEU A 152 -14.36 4.15 5.22
C LEU A 152 -15.35 4.19 6.38
N GLY A 153 -14.86 4.00 7.60
CA GLY A 153 -15.63 4.00 8.84
C GLY A 153 -15.06 4.95 9.87
N ILE A 154 -15.52 4.81 11.12
CA ILE A 154 -15.06 5.61 12.25
C ILE A 154 -14.09 4.75 13.09
N PRO A 155 -12.82 5.16 13.26
CA PRO A 155 -11.87 4.45 14.09
C PRO A 155 -12.26 4.53 15.57
N ARG A 156 -11.80 3.54 16.37
CA ARG A 156 -11.97 3.55 17.82
C ARG A 156 -10.93 4.40 18.54
N ALA A 157 -9.77 4.59 17.91
CA ALA A 157 -8.64 5.32 18.47
C ALA A 157 -8.69 6.81 18.14
N GLU A 158 -8.12 7.63 19.00
CA GLU A 158 -7.99 9.08 18.79
C GLU A 158 -6.84 9.38 17.83
N THR A 159 -7.10 9.13 16.55
CA THR A 159 -6.12 9.25 15.45
C THR A 159 -6.67 10.12 14.31
N TYR A 160 -7.12 11.33 14.60
CA TYR A 160 -7.92 12.19 13.73
C TYR A 160 -7.35 12.41 12.32
N SER A 161 -6.05 12.71 12.22
CA SER A 161 -5.39 12.90 10.92
C SER A 161 -5.29 11.60 10.10
N TYR A 162 -5.21 10.44 10.77
CA TYR A 162 -5.05 9.16 10.06
C TYR A 162 -6.30 8.77 9.24
N PRO A 163 -7.52 8.66 9.81
CA PRO A 163 -8.72 8.37 9.01
C PRO A 163 -8.98 9.43 7.96
N ALA A 164 -8.75 10.73 8.26
CA ALA A 164 -8.87 11.80 7.27
C ALA A 164 -7.92 11.59 6.08
N SER A 165 -6.65 11.24 6.34
CA SER A 165 -5.68 10.94 5.29
C SER A 165 -6.06 9.71 4.47
N LYS A 166 -6.61 8.66 5.10
CA LYS A 166 -7.02 7.44 4.40
C LYS A 166 -8.27 7.65 3.55
N ALA A 167 -9.22 8.45 4.01
CA ALA A 167 -10.36 8.90 3.20
C ALA A 167 -9.89 9.75 2.00
N ALA A 168 -8.91 10.64 2.20
CA ALA A 168 -8.30 11.41 1.11
C ALA A 168 -7.64 10.50 0.08
N VAL A 169 -6.90 9.46 0.49
CA VAL A 169 -6.30 8.45 -0.42
C VAL A 169 -7.38 7.70 -1.21
N HIS A 170 -8.49 7.34 -0.58
CA HIS A 170 -9.61 6.69 -1.28
C HIS A 170 -10.20 7.60 -2.36
N GLN A 171 -10.41 8.88 -2.06
CA GLN A 171 -10.89 9.83 -3.06
C GLN A 171 -9.85 10.10 -4.14
N LEU A 172 -8.57 10.27 -3.77
CA LEU A 172 -7.46 10.44 -4.72
C LEU A 172 -7.35 9.24 -5.68
N THR A 173 -7.56 8.03 -5.18
CA THR A 173 -7.60 6.80 -6.00
C THR A 173 -8.62 6.92 -7.13
N LYS A 174 -9.84 7.37 -6.84
CA LYS A 174 -10.91 7.55 -7.85
C LYS A 174 -10.56 8.63 -8.87
N VAL A 175 -10.00 9.76 -8.39
CA VAL A 175 -9.59 10.87 -9.26
C VAL A 175 -8.47 10.44 -10.21
N LEU A 176 -7.43 9.78 -9.68
CA LEU A 176 -6.32 9.27 -10.49
C LEU A 176 -6.77 8.17 -11.45
N ALA A 177 -7.66 7.27 -11.03
CA ALA A 177 -8.23 6.23 -11.89
C ALA A 177 -8.91 6.83 -13.12
N ASN A 178 -9.77 7.83 -12.91
CA ASN A 178 -10.44 8.54 -14.00
C ASN A 178 -9.43 9.24 -14.93
N ARG A 179 -8.42 9.91 -14.34
CA ARG A 179 -7.44 10.69 -15.11
C ARG A 179 -6.47 9.85 -15.92
N LEU A 180 -6.11 8.65 -15.41
CA LEU A 180 -5.05 7.82 -15.98
C LEU A 180 -5.59 6.63 -16.80
N ALA A 181 -6.90 6.41 -16.84
CA ALA A 181 -7.52 5.30 -17.58
C ALA A 181 -7.18 5.31 -19.06
N ASN A 182 -7.17 6.49 -19.70
CA ASN A 182 -6.82 6.65 -21.11
C ASN A 182 -5.33 6.41 -21.42
N ARG A 183 -4.49 6.32 -20.40
CA ARG A 183 -3.07 5.95 -20.45
C ARG A 183 -2.85 4.46 -20.14
N ASN A 184 -3.92 3.66 -20.10
CA ASN A 184 -3.92 2.25 -19.71
C ASN A 184 -3.27 2.01 -18.32
N ILE A 185 -3.54 2.89 -17.36
CA ILE A 185 -3.08 2.75 -15.97
C ILE A 185 -4.31 2.60 -15.07
N ASN A 186 -4.45 1.44 -14.43
CA ASN A 186 -5.49 1.18 -13.45
C ASN A 186 -5.02 1.63 -12.06
N VAL A 187 -5.86 2.38 -11.36
CA VAL A 187 -5.58 2.86 -10.00
C VAL A 187 -6.65 2.33 -9.07
N ASN A 188 -6.27 1.52 -8.08
CA ASN A 188 -7.17 0.98 -7.09
C ASN A 188 -6.61 1.15 -5.68
N ALA A 189 -7.44 1.02 -4.67
CA ALA A 189 -6.99 1.00 -3.29
C ALA A 189 -7.36 -0.34 -2.62
N ILE A 190 -6.47 -0.80 -1.75
CA ILE A 190 -6.78 -1.80 -0.73
C ILE A 190 -7.05 -1.05 0.57
N ALA A 191 -8.13 -1.39 1.27
CA ALA A 191 -8.45 -0.88 2.59
C ALA A 191 -8.27 -2.00 3.63
N PRO A 192 -7.07 -2.14 4.23
CA PRO A 192 -6.83 -3.18 5.22
C PRO A 192 -7.64 -2.96 6.50
N GLY A 193 -8.11 -4.06 7.10
CA GLY A 193 -8.51 -4.15 8.49
C GLY A 193 -7.32 -4.41 9.42
N PRO A 194 -7.52 -5.10 10.56
CA PRO A 194 -6.45 -5.41 11.47
C PRO A 194 -5.49 -6.46 10.88
N PHE A 195 -4.22 -6.08 10.75
CA PHE A 195 -3.09 -6.92 10.37
C PHE A 195 -1.96 -6.74 11.38
N GLU A 196 -1.14 -7.78 11.53
CA GLU A 196 0.07 -7.68 12.32
C GLU A 196 1.05 -6.67 11.67
N SER A 197 1.39 -5.63 12.41
CA SER A 197 2.34 -4.59 11.99
C SER A 197 2.89 -3.84 13.19
N ASN A 198 4.02 -3.15 13.03
CA ASN A 198 4.55 -2.32 14.12
C ASN A 198 3.60 -1.19 14.53
N MET A 199 2.72 -0.74 13.64
CA MET A 199 1.69 0.25 13.96
C MET A 199 0.63 -0.32 14.90
N MET A 200 0.34 -1.61 14.78
CA MET A 200 -0.65 -2.32 15.58
C MET A 200 -0.04 -3.12 16.74
N ALA A 201 1.31 -3.18 16.86
CA ALA A 201 1.96 -4.06 17.82
C ALA A 201 1.49 -3.85 19.26
N HIS A 202 1.53 -2.61 19.75
CA HIS A 202 1.06 -2.28 21.10
C HIS A 202 -0.45 -2.59 21.27
N THR A 203 -1.27 -2.20 20.29
CA THR A 203 -2.71 -2.44 20.33
C THR A 203 -3.05 -3.93 20.31
N LEU A 204 -2.29 -4.74 19.56
CA LEU A 204 -2.48 -6.19 19.51
C LEU A 204 -1.97 -6.88 20.78
N GLU A 205 -0.92 -6.35 21.40
CA GLU A 205 -0.42 -6.85 22.67
C GLU A 205 -1.46 -6.65 23.81
N GLU A 206 -2.10 -5.50 23.83
CA GLU A 206 -3.05 -5.11 24.89
C GLU A 206 -4.48 -5.63 24.61
N TYR A 207 -4.93 -5.56 23.36
CA TYR A 207 -6.33 -5.84 22.96
C TYR A 207 -6.48 -6.92 21.89
N GLY A 208 -5.46 -7.74 21.65
CA GLY A 208 -5.42 -8.68 20.52
C GLY A 208 -6.60 -9.63 20.44
N GLU A 209 -7.01 -10.23 21.58
CA GLU A 209 -8.17 -11.15 21.61
C GLU A 209 -9.49 -10.41 21.38
N GLN A 210 -9.64 -9.20 21.90
CA GLN A 210 -10.83 -8.37 21.66
C GLN A 210 -10.92 -7.94 20.21
N ILE A 211 -9.78 -7.62 19.58
CA ILE A 211 -9.72 -7.29 18.15
C ILE A 211 -10.13 -8.51 17.33
N LYS A 212 -9.54 -9.68 17.58
CA LYS A 212 -9.90 -10.93 16.88
C LYS A 212 -11.38 -11.26 17.00
N SER A 213 -11.94 -11.17 18.21
CA SER A 213 -13.36 -11.45 18.44
C SER A 213 -14.30 -10.44 17.77
N SER A 214 -13.83 -9.20 17.53
CA SER A 214 -14.60 -8.17 16.83
C SER A 214 -14.60 -8.34 15.31
N VAL A 215 -13.70 -9.18 14.75
CA VAL A 215 -13.64 -9.46 13.32
C VAL A 215 -14.57 -10.64 13.02
N PRO A 216 -15.52 -10.54 12.08
CA PRO A 216 -16.43 -11.64 11.72
C PRO A 216 -15.73 -12.95 11.34
N ARG A 217 -14.54 -12.86 10.74
CA ARG A 217 -13.70 -14.03 10.42
C ARG A 217 -12.99 -14.65 11.64
N GLY A 218 -13.13 -14.07 12.82
CA GLY A 218 -12.51 -14.58 14.08
C GLY A 218 -10.99 -14.51 14.13
N ARG A 219 -10.35 -13.76 13.20
CA ARG A 219 -8.89 -13.59 13.15
C ARG A 219 -8.50 -12.27 12.54
N ILE A 220 -7.30 -11.80 12.82
CA ILE A 220 -6.65 -10.74 12.05
C ILE A 220 -6.15 -11.28 10.70
N GLY A 221 -5.83 -10.37 9.79
CA GLY A 221 -5.26 -10.72 8.48
C GLY A 221 -3.86 -11.29 8.60
N VAL A 222 -3.54 -12.23 7.71
CA VAL A 222 -2.21 -12.86 7.57
C VAL A 222 -1.54 -12.41 6.26
N PRO A 223 -0.22 -12.63 6.10
CA PRO A 223 0.51 -12.19 4.91
C PRO A 223 -0.13 -12.60 3.58
N GLU A 224 -0.68 -13.80 3.51
CA GLU A 224 -1.32 -14.35 2.31
C GLU A 224 -2.59 -13.58 1.92
N ASP A 225 -3.36 -13.05 2.88
CA ASP A 225 -4.56 -12.26 2.61
C ASP A 225 -4.20 -10.96 1.86
N MET A 226 -3.11 -10.32 2.27
CA MET A 226 -2.64 -9.07 1.65
C MET A 226 -1.93 -9.34 0.33
N ALA A 227 -1.09 -10.36 0.27
CA ALA A 227 -0.42 -10.79 -0.95
C ALA A 227 -1.44 -11.18 -2.03
N GLY A 228 -2.45 -11.98 -1.67
CA GLY A 228 -3.50 -12.43 -2.60
C GLY A 228 -4.26 -11.26 -3.24
N ALA A 229 -4.71 -10.30 -2.43
CA ALA A 229 -5.40 -9.10 -2.93
C ALA A 229 -4.49 -8.27 -3.86
N SER A 230 -3.21 -8.11 -3.48
CA SER A 230 -2.24 -7.35 -4.27
C SER A 230 -1.87 -8.05 -5.58
N ILE A 231 -1.72 -9.38 -5.58
CA ILE A 231 -1.49 -10.20 -6.78
C ILE A 231 -2.68 -10.08 -7.72
N PHE A 232 -3.91 -10.23 -7.20
CA PHE A 232 -5.12 -10.05 -8.00
C PHE A 232 -5.15 -8.69 -8.69
N LEU A 233 -5.00 -7.59 -7.93
CA LEU A 233 -5.02 -6.24 -8.47
C LEU A 233 -3.86 -5.94 -9.42
N SER A 234 -2.74 -6.66 -9.32
CA SER A 234 -1.58 -6.51 -10.19
C SER A 234 -1.63 -7.37 -11.45
N SER A 235 -2.56 -8.29 -11.53
CA SER A 235 -2.67 -9.28 -12.59
C SER A 235 -3.64 -8.86 -13.71
N ARG A 236 -3.67 -9.64 -14.80
CA ARG A 236 -4.65 -9.48 -15.87
C ARG A 236 -6.09 -9.78 -15.42
N ALA A 237 -6.26 -10.51 -14.33
CA ALA A 237 -7.59 -10.81 -13.76
C ALA A 237 -8.34 -9.54 -13.32
N SER A 238 -7.63 -8.44 -13.02
CA SER A 238 -8.19 -7.14 -12.64
C SER A 238 -8.10 -6.08 -13.75
N SER A 239 -7.85 -6.46 -15.02
CA SER A 239 -7.61 -5.50 -16.10
C SER A 239 -8.76 -4.50 -16.32
N TYR A 240 -9.99 -4.87 -15.96
CA TYR A 240 -11.18 -4.00 -16.09
C TYR A 240 -11.64 -3.39 -14.75
N ILE A 241 -10.76 -3.40 -13.72
CA ILE A 241 -11.02 -2.82 -12.40
C ILE A 241 -10.15 -1.59 -12.21
N THR A 242 -10.77 -0.41 -12.10
CA THR A 242 -10.11 0.84 -11.78
C THR A 242 -11.02 1.73 -10.93
N GLY A 243 -10.45 2.52 -10.02
CA GLY A 243 -11.18 3.41 -9.09
C GLY A 243 -11.84 2.69 -7.91
N SER A 244 -11.59 1.39 -7.74
CA SER A 244 -12.18 0.59 -6.67
C SER A 244 -11.40 0.72 -5.36
N ILE A 245 -12.12 0.70 -4.25
CA ILE A 245 -11.58 0.56 -2.90
C ILE A 245 -12.02 -0.81 -2.38
N ILE A 246 -11.07 -1.71 -2.15
CA ILE A 246 -11.33 -3.11 -1.79
C ILE A 246 -10.96 -3.33 -0.32
N PRO A 247 -11.94 -3.50 0.58
CA PRO A 247 -11.65 -3.90 1.95
C PRO A 247 -11.04 -5.30 2.00
N VAL A 248 -9.94 -5.43 2.76
CA VAL A 248 -9.32 -6.71 3.11
C VAL A 248 -9.25 -6.74 4.63
N ASP A 249 -10.36 -7.07 5.27
CA ASP A 249 -10.60 -6.75 6.67
C ASP A 249 -11.32 -7.86 7.46
N GLY A 250 -11.55 -9.00 6.85
CA GLY A 250 -12.27 -10.10 7.47
C GLY A 250 -13.74 -9.77 7.84
N GLY A 251 -14.29 -8.70 7.23
CA GLY A 251 -15.66 -8.22 7.49
C GLY A 251 -15.75 -7.17 8.60
N SER A 252 -14.62 -6.65 9.09
CA SER A 252 -14.60 -5.68 10.20
C SER A 252 -15.44 -4.44 9.92
N LEU A 253 -15.40 -3.92 8.68
CA LEU A 253 -16.13 -2.71 8.28
C LEU A 253 -17.66 -2.88 8.34
N ILE A 254 -18.15 -4.08 8.04
CA ILE A 254 -19.59 -4.39 8.02
C ILE A 254 -20.09 -5.08 9.29
N SER A 255 -19.20 -5.28 10.25
CA SER A 255 -19.56 -5.88 11.55
C SER A 255 -20.51 -4.95 12.30
N ARG A 256 -21.75 -5.40 12.49
CA ARG A 256 -22.66 -4.76 13.41
C ARG A 256 -22.22 -5.14 14.83
N ARG A 257 -21.97 -4.17 15.69
CA ARG A 257 -21.87 -4.45 17.12
C ARG A 257 -23.21 -5.00 17.54
N HIS A 258 -23.25 -6.27 17.95
CA HIS A 258 -24.32 -6.69 18.82
C HIS A 258 -24.15 -5.90 20.12
N MET A 259 -25.11 -5.03 20.41
CA MET A 259 -25.23 -4.46 21.74
C MET A 259 -25.73 -5.61 22.63
N GLU A 260 -24.82 -6.24 23.38
CA GLU A 260 -25.14 -7.03 24.55
C GLU A 260 -25.17 -6.12 25.77
#